data_c15131f3e87fb8d08bdb784c444c084f
#
_entry.id   c15131f3e87fb8d08bdb784c444c084f
#
_cell.length_a   1.000
_cell.length_b   1.000
_cell.length_c   1.000
_cell.angle_alpha   90.00
_cell.angle_beta   90.00
_cell.angle_gamma   90.00
#
_symmetry.space_group_name_H-M   'P 1'
#
loop_
_entity.id
_entity.type
_entity.pdbx_description
1 polymer ?
#
loop_
_entity_poly.entity_id
_entity_poly.type
_entity_poly.pdbx_seq_one_letter_code
_entity_poly.pdbx_strand_id
1 'polypeptide(L)'
;MRLSIIDPNLIPDGRQHTELETEQPETFFLTMSNISDIKAREILDSRGNPTVEVDVLLESGAAGRAAVPSGASTGEHEAIELRDGEKGRYGGKGVSKAVKNVTAKILPAVRGFDALDQLTLDRTMIELDGTETKSALGANAILAVSLANAKAAAAELDLPLFRYLGGPNAKVLPVPMANVINGGAHSDAPIDFQEFMIIPKGLPTFSKGLQAITEVFHALKAVLKKKGLSTAVGDEGGFAPKLESAEAAIEAILQAVKDAGYKAGKDIFLGLDVAASEFVDKESGGYIFKKSTGRKLTGDELVGFYVELVGKYPIISIEDGCGENDWKTWKALTDKLGGKIQLVGDDLFVTNVKFLQKGIDQGVANSILVKVNQIGSLTETLDAVELAQDNAYTAVISHRSGETEDATIADISVATNAGQIKTGSLSRTDRVAKYNQLLRIEQILGKNALYGGKM
;
A
#
# COMPACT_ATOMS: atom_id res chain seq x y z
N MET A 1 6.48 17.01 68.41
CA MET A 1 6.50 16.72 69.83
C MET A 1 6.75 15.23 70.06
N ARG A 2 7.91 14.90 70.64
CA ARG A 2 8.39 13.61 71.18
C ARG A 2 8.25 12.32 70.36
N LEU A 3 9.41 11.92 69.81
CA LEU A 3 9.84 10.54 69.56
C LEU A 3 9.76 9.70 70.85
N SER A 4 9.31 8.46 70.74
CA SER A 4 9.60 7.40 71.72
C SER A 4 10.26 6.23 71.01
N ILE A 5 11.47 5.96 71.46
CA ILE A 5 12.37 4.88 71.08
C ILE A 5 11.83 3.60 71.63
N ILE A 6 11.74 2.54 70.82
CA ILE A 6 11.46 1.18 71.24
C ILE A 6 12.76 0.36 71.20
N ASP A 7 13.03 -0.32 72.31
CA ASP A 7 14.19 -1.12 72.67
C ASP A 7 14.36 -2.39 71.77
N PRO A 8 15.57 -2.72 71.29
CA PRO A 8 15.79 -3.81 70.34
C PRO A 8 16.10 -5.21 70.94
N ASN A 9 15.76 -5.50 72.20
CA ASN A 9 16.13 -6.75 72.83
C ASN A 9 14.94 -7.45 73.51
N LEU A 10 14.09 -8.11 72.68
CA LEU A 10 13.20 -9.17 73.21
C LEU A 10 12.93 -10.18 72.07
N ILE A 11 13.80 -11.20 72.01
CA ILE A 11 13.56 -12.45 71.25
C ILE A 11 12.99 -13.47 72.25
N PRO A 12 11.87 -14.11 71.95
CA PRO A 12 11.58 -15.46 72.43
C PRO A 12 11.75 -16.49 71.32
N ASP A 13 12.48 -17.50 71.68
CA ASP A 13 12.89 -18.67 70.94
C ASP A 13 11.71 -19.62 70.58
N GLY A 14 11.81 -20.26 69.44
CA GLY A 14 11.26 -21.56 69.19
C GLY A 14 9.79 -21.69 68.75
N ARG A 15 9.51 -21.59 67.41
CA ARG A 15 8.50 -22.46 66.78
C ARG A 15 8.94 -22.81 65.35
N GLN A 16 9.01 -24.10 65.11
CA GLN A 16 9.15 -24.67 63.77
C GLN A 16 8.01 -24.17 62.87
N HIS A 17 8.35 -23.39 61.87
CA HIS A 17 7.44 -23.09 60.74
C HIS A 17 7.61 -24.22 59.70
N THR A 18 6.66 -25.14 59.64
CA THR A 18 6.39 -25.93 58.44
C THR A 18 6.05 -24.92 57.34
N GLU A 19 6.93 -24.81 56.35
CA GLU A 19 6.63 -24.11 55.10
C GLU A 19 5.49 -24.87 54.38
N LEU A 20 4.29 -24.34 54.51
CA LEU A 20 3.23 -24.66 53.57
C LEU A 20 3.57 -23.87 52.28
N GLU A 21 4.17 -24.58 51.31
CA GLU A 21 4.18 -24.09 49.92
C GLU A 21 2.71 -23.95 49.50
N THR A 22 2.21 -22.75 49.61
CA THR A 22 0.99 -22.35 48.92
C THR A 22 1.36 -22.23 47.45
N GLU A 23 1.09 -23.28 46.66
CA GLU A 23 0.90 -23.16 45.24
C GLU A 23 -0.12 -22.02 45.03
N GLN A 24 0.34 -20.86 44.66
CA GLN A 24 -0.54 -19.83 44.13
C GLN A 24 -1.13 -20.40 42.83
N PRO A 25 -2.45 -20.46 42.69
CA PRO A 25 -3.03 -20.83 41.41
C PRO A 25 -2.50 -19.79 40.41
N GLU A 26 -1.82 -20.25 39.35
CA GLU A 26 -1.58 -19.43 38.19
C GLU A 26 -2.93 -18.94 37.68
N THR A 27 -3.31 -17.75 38.11
CA THR A 27 -4.48 -17.09 37.60
C THR A 27 -4.09 -16.71 36.17
N PHE A 28 -4.43 -17.56 35.21
CA PHE A 28 -4.49 -17.19 33.81
C PHE A 28 -5.50 -16.06 33.72
N PHE A 29 -5.03 -14.83 33.76
CA PHE A 29 -5.80 -13.71 33.29
C PHE A 29 -5.98 -13.94 31.78
N LEU A 30 -7.10 -14.54 31.40
CA LEU A 30 -7.57 -14.48 30.02
C LEU A 30 -7.72 -12.99 29.71
N THR A 31 -6.72 -12.43 29.03
CA THR A 31 -6.85 -11.07 28.54
C THR A 31 -7.93 -11.12 27.46
N MET A 32 -8.95 -10.27 27.58
CA MET A 32 -10.09 -10.24 26.67
C MET A 32 -9.67 -10.04 25.21
N SER A 33 -8.48 -9.49 24.99
CA SER A 33 -7.85 -9.26 23.70
C SER A 33 -7.18 -10.51 23.07
N ASN A 34 -7.21 -11.67 23.75
CA ASN A 34 -6.58 -12.89 23.19
C ASN A 34 -7.36 -13.41 21.96
N ILE A 35 -6.61 -13.90 20.97
CA ILE A 35 -7.16 -14.54 19.76
C ILE A 35 -7.82 -15.86 20.16
N SER A 36 -9.14 -15.95 20.01
CA SER A 36 -9.92 -17.16 20.27
C SER A 36 -10.03 -18.06 19.04
N ASP A 37 -10.24 -17.46 17.85
CA ASP A 37 -10.41 -18.20 16.60
C ASP A 37 -10.02 -17.35 15.38
N ILE A 38 -9.65 -18.03 14.28
CA ILE A 38 -9.39 -17.42 12.98
C ILE A 38 -10.16 -18.21 11.92
N LYS A 39 -11.00 -17.52 11.15
CA LYS A 39 -11.73 -18.09 10.01
C LYS A 39 -11.18 -17.52 8.72
N ALA A 40 -10.91 -18.39 7.76
CA ALA A 40 -10.40 -18.01 6.45
C ALA A 40 -11.29 -18.56 5.34
N ARG A 41 -11.37 -17.80 4.24
CA ARG A 41 -12.14 -18.18 3.06
C ARG A 41 -11.53 -17.61 1.77
N GLU A 42 -11.95 -18.22 0.68
CA GLU A 42 -11.75 -17.68 -0.66
C GLU A 42 -12.90 -16.70 -0.97
N ILE A 43 -12.56 -15.51 -1.47
CA ILE A 43 -13.49 -14.55 -2.07
C ILE A 43 -12.98 -14.19 -3.46
N LEU A 44 -13.74 -13.39 -4.22
CA LEU A 44 -13.30 -12.90 -5.53
C LEU A 44 -12.76 -11.48 -5.44
N ASP A 45 -11.64 -11.24 -6.12
CA ASP A 45 -11.10 -9.90 -6.34
C ASP A 45 -11.86 -9.16 -7.46
N SER A 46 -11.51 -7.90 -7.70
CA SER A 46 -12.12 -7.02 -8.72
C SER A 46 -11.96 -7.52 -10.16
N ARG A 47 -11.09 -8.50 -10.40
CA ARG A 47 -10.89 -9.17 -11.69
C ARG A 47 -11.61 -10.52 -11.78
N GLY A 48 -12.32 -10.92 -10.72
CA GLY A 48 -12.98 -12.23 -10.63
C GLY A 48 -12.04 -13.39 -10.33
N ASN A 49 -10.80 -13.12 -9.87
CA ASN A 49 -9.88 -14.15 -9.41
C ASN A 49 -10.05 -14.38 -7.91
N PRO A 50 -9.85 -15.61 -7.41
CA PRO A 50 -9.85 -15.87 -5.98
C PRO A 50 -8.76 -15.11 -5.23
N THR A 51 -9.12 -14.64 -4.02
CA THR A 51 -8.18 -14.10 -3.04
C THR A 51 -8.57 -14.53 -1.63
N VAL A 52 -7.71 -14.27 -0.64
CA VAL A 52 -7.90 -14.69 0.75
C VAL A 52 -8.61 -13.61 1.54
N GLU A 53 -9.63 -13.99 2.29
CA GLU A 53 -10.25 -13.18 3.33
C GLU A 53 -10.19 -13.91 4.68
N VAL A 54 -9.88 -13.17 5.75
CA VAL A 54 -9.74 -13.71 7.10
C VAL A 54 -10.58 -12.89 8.08
N ASP A 55 -11.23 -13.59 9.01
CA ASP A 55 -11.77 -13.03 10.26
C ASP A 55 -10.90 -13.49 11.43
N VAL A 56 -10.42 -12.56 12.24
CA VAL A 56 -9.84 -12.82 13.57
C VAL A 56 -10.88 -12.49 14.63
N LEU A 57 -11.12 -13.44 15.57
CA LEU A 57 -12.06 -13.30 16.67
C LEU A 57 -11.28 -13.29 17.98
N LEU A 58 -11.66 -12.40 18.90
CA LEU A 58 -11.06 -12.29 20.23
C LEU A 58 -11.96 -12.91 21.30
N GLU A 59 -11.41 -13.20 22.47
CA GLU A 59 -12.16 -13.75 23.62
C GLU A 59 -13.28 -12.78 24.11
N SER A 60 -13.08 -11.47 23.94
CA SER A 60 -14.10 -10.45 24.22
C SER A 60 -15.33 -10.50 23.30
N GLY A 61 -15.20 -11.13 22.13
CA GLY A 61 -16.15 -11.08 21.04
C GLY A 61 -15.84 -9.99 19.99
N ALA A 62 -14.83 -9.15 20.21
CA ALA A 62 -14.35 -8.25 19.17
C ALA A 62 -13.81 -9.05 17.97
N ALA A 63 -13.96 -8.50 16.77
CA ALA A 63 -13.54 -9.18 15.55
C ALA A 63 -13.03 -8.20 14.51
N GLY A 64 -12.08 -8.66 13.70
CA GLY A 64 -11.55 -7.94 12.56
C GLY A 64 -11.57 -8.78 11.30
N ARG A 65 -11.94 -8.18 10.16
CA ARG A 65 -11.97 -8.81 8.85
C ARG A 65 -11.05 -8.09 7.89
N ALA A 66 -10.23 -8.84 7.15
CA ALA A 66 -9.41 -8.30 6.08
C ALA A 66 -9.40 -9.21 4.85
N ALA A 67 -9.42 -8.59 3.68
CA ALA A 67 -9.21 -9.25 2.40
C ALA A 67 -7.96 -8.70 1.74
N VAL A 68 -7.15 -9.57 1.16
CA VAL A 68 -5.86 -9.18 0.59
C VAL A 68 -5.94 -8.90 -0.90
N PRO A 69 -5.22 -7.89 -1.40
CA PRO A 69 -5.14 -7.59 -2.84
C PRO A 69 -4.22 -8.57 -3.56
N SER A 70 -4.27 -8.53 -4.90
CA SER A 70 -3.49 -9.39 -5.80
C SER A 70 -2.90 -8.61 -6.96
N GLY A 71 -1.62 -8.78 -7.27
CA GLY A 71 -0.95 -8.15 -8.41
C GLY A 71 -1.34 -8.75 -9.77
N ALA A 72 -1.24 -7.96 -10.85
CA ALA A 72 -1.25 -8.45 -12.24
C ALA A 72 0.17 -8.65 -12.75
N SER A 73 0.99 -7.62 -12.70
CA SER A 73 2.45 -7.68 -12.80
C SER A 73 3.02 -7.77 -11.39
N THR A 74 4.11 -8.51 -11.21
CA THR A 74 4.79 -8.66 -9.92
C THR A 74 6.28 -8.42 -10.13
N GLY A 75 6.89 -7.59 -9.29
CA GLY A 75 8.33 -7.43 -9.22
C GLY A 75 9.03 -8.77 -8.90
N GLU A 76 10.21 -8.97 -9.41
CA GLU A 76 10.98 -10.22 -9.25
C GLU A 76 11.19 -10.61 -7.78
N HIS A 77 11.24 -9.62 -6.90
CA HIS A 77 11.56 -9.79 -5.47
C HIS A 77 10.36 -9.68 -4.52
N GLU A 78 9.13 -9.66 -5.03
CA GLU A 78 7.94 -9.64 -4.18
C GLU A 78 7.77 -10.94 -3.38
N ALA A 79 7.17 -10.83 -2.20
CA ALA A 79 6.72 -11.98 -1.44
C ALA A 79 5.66 -12.79 -2.22
N ILE A 80 5.69 -14.11 -2.06
CA ILE A 80 4.93 -15.03 -2.91
C ILE A 80 3.45 -15.08 -2.52
N GLU A 81 2.59 -14.69 -3.44
CA GLU A 81 1.17 -14.99 -3.38
C GLU A 81 0.96 -16.48 -3.67
N LEU A 82 0.59 -17.26 -2.65
CA LEU A 82 0.43 -18.70 -2.80
C LEU A 82 -0.86 -19.03 -3.58
N ARG A 83 -0.70 -19.60 -4.78
CA ARG A 83 -1.75 -20.08 -5.66
C ARG A 83 -1.79 -21.61 -5.72
N ASP A 84 -2.97 -22.18 -5.93
CA ASP A 84 -3.14 -23.65 -5.95
C ASP A 84 -2.43 -24.31 -7.14
N GLY A 85 -2.37 -23.63 -8.30
CA GLY A 85 -1.76 -24.12 -9.53
C GLY A 85 -2.60 -25.20 -10.25
N GLU A 86 -3.75 -25.59 -9.70
CA GLU A 86 -4.63 -26.61 -10.26
C GLU A 86 -5.47 -26.03 -11.41
N LYS A 87 -5.12 -26.34 -12.66
CA LYS A 87 -5.74 -25.75 -13.86
C LYS A 87 -7.26 -25.97 -13.95
N GLY A 88 -7.78 -27.07 -13.38
CA GLY A 88 -9.20 -27.40 -13.36
C GLY A 88 -10.06 -26.51 -12.47
N ARG A 89 -9.42 -25.70 -11.58
CA ARG A 89 -10.10 -24.83 -10.64
C ARG A 89 -9.58 -23.39 -10.79
N TYR A 90 -10.46 -22.45 -11.16
CA TYR A 90 -10.11 -21.04 -11.42
C TYR A 90 -8.89 -20.84 -12.34
N GLY A 91 -8.68 -21.75 -13.30
CA GLY A 91 -7.53 -21.69 -14.20
C GLY A 91 -6.15 -21.77 -13.51
N GLY A 92 -6.08 -22.34 -12.30
CA GLY A 92 -4.87 -22.42 -11.49
C GLY A 92 -4.71 -21.29 -10.47
N LYS A 93 -5.62 -20.32 -10.47
CA LYS A 93 -5.54 -19.12 -9.61
C LYS A 93 -6.23 -19.28 -8.25
N GLY A 94 -6.74 -20.47 -7.90
CA GLY A 94 -7.31 -20.76 -6.57
C GLY A 94 -6.34 -20.45 -5.44
N VAL A 95 -6.84 -20.18 -4.23
CA VAL A 95 -6.04 -19.88 -3.02
C VAL A 95 -6.40 -20.81 -1.85
N SER A 96 -6.98 -21.98 -2.14
CA SER A 96 -7.41 -22.94 -1.11
C SER A 96 -6.24 -23.43 -0.23
N LYS A 97 -5.01 -23.54 -0.77
CA LYS A 97 -3.80 -23.87 0.00
C LYS A 97 -3.48 -22.77 1.02
N ALA A 98 -3.55 -21.50 0.64
CA ALA A 98 -3.34 -20.38 1.53
C ALA A 98 -4.41 -20.34 2.63
N VAL A 99 -5.70 -20.49 2.27
CA VAL A 99 -6.81 -20.60 3.23
C VAL A 99 -6.58 -21.76 4.22
N LYS A 100 -6.16 -22.93 3.73
CA LYS A 100 -5.84 -24.07 4.60
C LYS A 100 -4.64 -23.79 5.51
N ASN A 101 -3.61 -23.09 5.03
CA ASN A 101 -2.46 -22.71 5.86
C ASN A 101 -2.88 -21.79 7.01
N VAL A 102 -3.82 -20.86 6.81
CA VAL A 102 -4.36 -20.01 7.88
C VAL A 102 -4.98 -20.88 8.99
N THR A 103 -5.88 -21.79 8.64
CA THR A 103 -6.64 -22.56 9.65
C THR A 103 -5.85 -23.73 10.26
N ALA A 104 -4.95 -24.37 9.47
CA ALA A 104 -4.26 -25.59 9.91
C ALA A 104 -2.86 -25.33 10.48
N LYS A 105 -2.22 -24.18 10.16
CA LYS A 105 -0.86 -23.87 10.60
C LYS A 105 -0.79 -22.57 11.40
N ILE A 106 -1.34 -21.47 10.87
CA ILE A 106 -1.24 -20.15 11.54
C ILE A 106 -2.10 -20.14 12.80
N LEU A 107 -3.40 -20.49 12.72
CA LEU A 107 -4.29 -20.47 13.88
C LEU A 107 -3.74 -21.27 15.08
N PRO A 108 -3.25 -22.53 14.94
CA PRO A 108 -2.69 -23.24 16.09
C PRO A 108 -1.45 -22.57 16.70
N ALA A 109 -0.66 -21.85 15.91
CA ALA A 109 0.54 -21.17 16.37
C ALA A 109 0.27 -19.86 17.11
N VAL A 110 -0.84 -19.17 16.80
CA VAL A 110 -1.15 -17.84 17.34
C VAL A 110 -2.40 -17.78 18.23
N ARG A 111 -3.10 -18.89 18.39
CA ARG A 111 -4.25 -18.97 19.31
C ARG A 111 -3.81 -18.64 20.73
N GLY A 112 -4.55 -17.75 21.40
CA GLY A 112 -4.22 -17.26 22.73
C GLY A 112 -3.21 -16.11 22.76
N PHE A 113 -2.68 -15.68 21.62
CA PHE A 113 -1.85 -14.46 21.55
C PHE A 113 -2.71 -13.24 21.83
N ASP A 114 -2.13 -12.25 22.50
CA ASP A 114 -2.75 -10.94 22.65
C ASP A 114 -2.76 -10.22 21.29
N ALA A 115 -3.94 -9.94 20.77
CA ALA A 115 -4.09 -9.24 19.49
C ALA A 115 -3.48 -7.82 19.47
N LEU A 116 -3.26 -7.23 20.65
CA LEU A 116 -2.60 -5.93 20.79
C LEU A 116 -1.09 -6.01 20.53
N ASP A 117 -0.49 -7.20 20.61
CA ASP A 117 0.92 -7.44 20.29
C ASP A 117 1.09 -7.86 18.81
N GLN A 118 0.85 -6.90 17.91
CA GLN A 118 0.99 -7.10 16.46
C GLN A 118 2.38 -7.57 16.05
N LEU A 119 3.43 -7.04 16.70
CA LEU A 119 4.82 -7.36 16.37
C LEU A 119 5.13 -8.84 16.60
N THR A 120 4.74 -9.38 17.76
CA THR A 120 4.94 -10.79 18.08
C THR A 120 4.11 -11.69 17.15
N LEU A 121 2.87 -11.30 16.84
CA LEU A 121 2.02 -12.04 15.91
C LEU A 121 2.68 -12.16 14.53
N ASP A 122 3.06 -11.02 13.92
CA ASP A 122 3.62 -11.00 12.58
C ASP A 122 4.96 -11.74 12.52
N ARG A 123 5.84 -11.55 13.52
CA ARG A 123 7.11 -12.27 13.63
C ARG A 123 6.89 -13.78 13.72
N THR A 124 5.96 -14.22 14.56
CA THR A 124 5.65 -15.67 14.70
C THR A 124 5.19 -16.27 13.37
N MET A 125 4.36 -15.56 12.60
CA MET A 125 3.92 -16.05 11.28
C MET A 125 5.05 -16.10 10.26
N ILE A 126 5.95 -15.10 10.27
CA ILE A 126 7.13 -15.05 9.39
C ILE A 126 8.10 -16.19 9.74
N GLU A 127 8.38 -16.41 11.02
CA GLU A 127 9.23 -17.52 11.49
C GLU A 127 8.62 -18.89 11.19
N LEU A 128 7.29 -19.03 11.30
CA LEU A 128 6.56 -20.26 10.94
C LEU A 128 6.64 -20.57 9.44
N ASP A 129 6.66 -19.55 8.58
CA ASP A 129 6.92 -19.70 7.13
C ASP A 129 8.36 -20.15 6.89
N GLY A 130 9.34 -19.49 7.50
CA GLY A 130 10.77 -19.81 7.46
C GLY A 130 11.44 -19.59 6.12
N THR A 131 10.76 -19.01 5.11
CA THR A 131 11.33 -18.69 3.80
C THR A 131 11.45 -17.18 3.58
N GLU A 132 12.44 -16.73 2.81
CA GLU A 132 12.67 -15.31 2.56
C GLU A 132 11.47 -14.63 1.86
N THR A 133 10.78 -15.36 0.97
CA THR A 133 9.66 -14.84 0.17
C THR A 133 8.29 -15.27 0.67
N LYS A 134 8.19 -15.82 1.89
CA LYS A 134 6.91 -16.32 2.48
C LYS A 134 6.22 -17.37 1.60
N SER A 135 7.01 -18.23 0.93
CA SER A 135 6.49 -19.20 -0.05
C SER A 135 5.89 -20.47 0.57
N ALA A 136 6.15 -20.76 1.85
CA ALA A 136 5.66 -21.97 2.51
C ALA A 136 4.22 -21.84 3.03
N LEU A 137 3.85 -20.68 3.58
CA LEU A 137 2.48 -20.37 4.01
C LEU A 137 1.73 -19.56 2.94
N GLY A 138 2.44 -18.72 2.24
CA GLY A 138 1.94 -17.69 1.33
C GLY A 138 1.84 -16.31 1.99
N ALA A 139 2.41 -15.30 1.34
CA ALA A 139 2.31 -13.93 1.81
C ALA A 139 0.84 -13.47 1.94
N ASN A 140 -0.04 -13.96 1.06
CA ASN A 140 -1.48 -13.69 1.13
C ASN A 140 -2.14 -14.28 2.39
N ALA A 141 -1.71 -15.46 2.86
CA ALA A 141 -2.21 -16.04 4.12
C ALA A 141 -1.74 -15.23 5.34
N ILE A 142 -0.44 -14.88 5.38
CA ILE A 142 0.17 -14.12 6.47
C ILE A 142 -0.45 -12.72 6.54
N LEU A 143 -0.50 -12.00 5.41
CA LEU A 143 -1.06 -10.64 5.36
C LEU A 143 -2.53 -10.59 5.77
N ALA A 144 -3.34 -11.55 5.33
CA ALA A 144 -4.76 -11.56 5.67
C ALA A 144 -4.97 -11.67 7.19
N VAL A 145 -4.20 -12.52 7.87
CA VAL A 145 -4.25 -12.64 9.34
C VAL A 145 -3.70 -11.38 10.00
N SER A 146 -2.57 -10.86 9.55
CA SER A 146 -1.94 -9.65 10.07
C SER A 146 -2.88 -8.44 10.06
N LEU A 147 -3.52 -8.16 8.92
CA LEU A 147 -4.47 -7.05 8.78
C LEU A 147 -5.77 -7.28 9.56
N ALA A 148 -6.30 -8.53 9.57
CA ALA A 148 -7.50 -8.85 10.32
C ALA A 148 -7.26 -8.72 11.82
N ASN A 149 -6.09 -9.12 12.32
CA ASN A 149 -5.68 -8.93 13.72
C ASN A 149 -5.67 -7.45 14.11
N ALA A 150 -5.02 -6.60 13.33
CA ALA A 150 -4.99 -5.17 13.60
C ALA A 150 -6.39 -4.55 13.70
N LYS A 151 -7.33 -5.01 12.85
CA LYS A 151 -8.74 -4.59 12.90
C LYS A 151 -9.47 -5.11 14.13
N ALA A 152 -9.19 -6.37 14.55
CA ALA A 152 -9.76 -6.94 15.78
C ALA A 152 -9.26 -6.18 17.01
N ALA A 153 -7.95 -5.89 17.07
CA ALA A 153 -7.33 -5.09 18.12
C ALA A 153 -7.90 -3.66 18.20
N ALA A 154 -8.10 -3.02 17.04
CA ALA A 154 -8.74 -1.70 16.98
C ALA A 154 -10.19 -1.74 17.50
N ALA A 155 -10.95 -2.79 17.14
CA ALA A 155 -12.32 -3.01 17.62
C ALA A 155 -12.37 -3.29 19.13
N GLU A 156 -11.40 -4.05 19.66
CA GLU A 156 -11.26 -4.30 21.11
C GLU A 156 -11.10 -3.02 21.91
N LEU A 157 -10.36 -2.05 21.36
CA LEU A 157 -10.13 -0.75 21.99
C LEU A 157 -11.17 0.31 21.65
N ASP A 158 -12.22 -0.02 20.88
CA ASP A 158 -13.23 0.92 20.35
C ASP A 158 -12.58 2.11 19.61
N LEU A 159 -11.52 1.83 18.85
CA LEU A 159 -10.79 2.84 18.08
C LEU A 159 -10.98 2.61 16.57
N PRO A 160 -11.10 3.69 15.77
CA PRO A 160 -10.92 3.58 14.32
C PRO A 160 -9.53 3.05 13.99
N LEU A 161 -9.40 2.21 12.94
CA LEU A 161 -8.13 1.53 12.61
C LEU A 161 -6.97 2.52 12.43
N PHE A 162 -7.17 3.63 11.70
CA PHE A 162 -6.11 4.64 11.53
C PHE A 162 -5.62 5.24 12.85
N ARG A 163 -6.51 5.32 13.85
CA ARG A 163 -6.18 5.85 15.17
C ARG A 163 -5.45 4.81 16.03
N TYR A 164 -5.85 3.54 15.93
CA TYR A 164 -5.15 2.43 16.58
C TYR A 164 -3.71 2.32 16.08
N LEU A 165 -3.51 2.31 14.76
CA LEU A 165 -2.19 2.16 14.15
C LEU A 165 -1.29 3.38 14.31
N GLY A 166 -1.84 4.59 14.14
CA GLY A 166 -1.04 5.84 14.08
C GLY A 166 -1.09 6.70 15.33
N GLY A 167 -1.84 6.26 16.36
CA GLY A 167 -1.96 6.98 17.63
C GLY A 167 -2.62 8.37 17.49
N PRO A 168 -2.46 9.22 18.50
CA PRO A 168 -3.12 10.53 18.56
C PRO A 168 -2.65 11.51 17.48
N ASN A 169 -1.49 11.30 16.89
CA ASN A 169 -0.92 12.21 15.87
C ASN A 169 -1.28 11.83 14.42
N ALA A 170 -2.04 10.75 14.18
CA ALA A 170 -2.56 10.40 12.86
C ALA A 170 -3.63 11.43 12.43
N LYS A 171 -3.28 12.31 11.47
CA LYS A 171 -4.12 13.46 11.09
C LYS A 171 -3.94 13.96 9.65
N VAL A 172 -2.99 13.39 8.90
CA VAL A 172 -2.70 13.83 7.54
C VAL A 172 -3.50 13.00 6.56
N LEU A 173 -4.50 13.62 5.90
CA LEU A 173 -5.23 13.03 4.78
C LEU A 173 -4.29 13.03 3.56
N PRO A 174 -4.15 11.88 2.87
CA PRO A 174 -3.26 11.77 1.73
C PRO A 174 -3.78 12.52 0.51
N VAL A 175 -2.87 13.06 -0.29
CA VAL A 175 -3.19 13.54 -1.65
C VAL A 175 -3.38 12.31 -2.54
N PRO A 176 -4.54 12.17 -3.22
CA PRO A 176 -4.76 11.06 -4.15
C PRO A 176 -3.97 11.25 -5.44
N MET A 177 -3.35 10.17 -5.90
CA MET A 177 -2.75 10.03 -7.23
C MET A 177 -3.70 9.15 -8.06
N ALA A 178 -4.67 9.80 -8.73
CA ALA A 178 -5.76 9.09 -9.37
C ALA A 178 -5.44 8.73 -10.82
N ASN A 179 -5.31 7.44 -11.13
CA ASN A 179 -5.11 6.93 -12.49
C ASN A 179 -6.35 7.21 -13.35
N VAL A 180 -6.25 8.01 -14.40
CA VAL A 180 -7.37 8.38 -15.27
C VAL A 180 -7.25 7.88 -16.71
N ILE A 181 -6.02 7.57 -17.17
CA ILE A 181 -5.76 6.94 -18.47
C ILE A 181 -4.77 5.78 -18.27
N ASN A 182 -5.10 4.62 -18.85
CA ASN A 182 -4.27 3.43 -18.89
C ASN A 182 -3.59 3.26 -20.26
N GLY A 183 -2.34 2.85 -20.22
CA GLY A 183 -1.55 2.41 -21.36
C GLY A 183 -0.76 1.14 -20.98
N GLY A 184 0.45 0.97 -21.49
CA GLY A 184 1.35 -0.12 -21.17
C GLY A 184 0.67 -1.49 -21.17
N ALA A 185 0.96 -2.32 -20.18
CA ALA A 185 0.32 -3.63 -20.00
C ALA A 185 -1.18 -3.55 -19.64
N HIS A 186 -1.65 -2.40 -19.17
CA HIS A 186 -3.04 -2.18 -18.74
C HIS A 186 -4.02 -1.79 -19.88
N SER A 187 -3.54 -1.71 -21.13
CA SER A 187 -4.35 -1.28 -22.27
C SER A 187 -3.81 -1.81 -23.59
N ASP A 188 -4.70 -2.01 -24.58
CA ASP A 188 -4.32 -2.28 -25.97
C ASP A 188 -3.90 -1.01 -26.75
N ALA A 189 -3.87 0.14 -26.12
CA ALA A 189 -3.45 1.41 -26.72
C ALA A 189 -1.97 1.36 -27.14
N PRO A 190 -1.57 2.05 -28.22
CA PRO A 190 -0.18 2.17 -28.65
C PRO A 190 0.59 3.19 -27.78
N ILE A 191 0.55 3.01 -26.47
CA ILE A 191 1.22 3.84 -25.46
C ILE A 191 2.08 2.91 -24.60
N ASP A 192 3.36 3.22 -24.43
CA ASP A 192 4.29 2.39 -23.64
C ASP A 192 4.12 2.60 -22.12
N PHE A 193 3.81 3.82 -21.69
CA PHE A 193 3.62 4.14 -20.27
C PHE A 193 2.32 3.56 -19.73
N GLN A 194 2.35 3.05 -18.51
CA GLN A 194 1.28 2.24 -17.93
C GLN A 194 0.12 3.07 -17.40
N GLU A 195 0.39 4.18 -16.69
CA GLU A 195 -0.66 5.00 -16.06
C GLU A 195 -0.37 6.50 -16.15
N PHE A 196 -1.44 7.25 -16.34
CA PHE A 196 -1.44 8.71 -16.29
C PHE A 196 -2.36 9.16 -15.17
N MET A 197 -1.77 9.78 -14.16
CA MET A 197 -2.45 10.18 -12.93
C MET A 197 -2.67 11.68 -12.85
N ILE A 198 -3.78 12.07 -12.21
CA ILE A 198 -4.06 13.46 -11.79
C ILE A 198 -3.91 13.57 -10.28
N ILE A 199 -3.30 14.67 -9.82
CA ILE A 199 -2.88 14.87 -8.44
C ILE A 199 -3.38 16.24 -7.96
N PRO A 200 -4.41 16.30 -7.08
CA PRO A 200 -5.05 17.56 -6.66
C PRO A 200 -4.30 18.22 -5.49
N LYS A 201 -2.97 18.35 -5.60
CA LYS A 201 -2.09 18.87 -4.54
C LYS A 201 -2.39 20.34 -4.19
N GLY A 202 -2.91 21.12 -5.14
CA GLY A 202 -3.20 22.54 -4.93
C GLY A 202 -4.53 22.85 -4.24
N LEU A 203 -5.32 21.82 -3.88
CA LEU A 203 -6.62 21.99 -3.22
C LEU A 203 -6.48 22.03 -1.69
N PRO A 204 -7.43 22.67 -0.98
CA PRO A 204 -7.25 22.94 0.46
C PRO A 204 -7.61 21.79 1.39
N THR A 205 -8.40 20.79 0.95
CA THR A 205 -8.85 19.65 1.75
C THR A 205 -8.93 18.39 0.91
N PHE A 206 -8.95 17.22 1.54
CA PHE A 206 -9.12 15.96 0.85
C PHE A 206 -10.43 15.92 0.05
N SER A 207 -11.55 16.31 0.67
CA SER A 207 -12.86 16.36 0.02
C SER A 207 -12.89 17.28 -1.19
N LYS A 208 -12.20 18.43 -1.14
CA LYS A 208 -12.06 19.32 -2.30
C LYS A 208 -11.15 18.75 -3.38
N GLY A 209 -10.06 18.08 -2.98
CA GLY A 209 -9.21 17.33 -3.91
C GLY A 209 -9.99 16.23 -4.62
N LEU A 210 -10.73 15.41 -3.88
CA LEU A 210 -11.55 14.34 -4.44
C LEU A 210 -12.66 14.88 -5.36
N GLN A 211 -13.33 15.96 -4.99
CA GLN A 211 -14.29 16.65 -5.86
C GLN A 211 -13.63 17.02 -7.19
N ALA A 212 -12.49 17.71 -7.14
CA ALA A 212 -11.78 18.18 -8.32
C ALA A 212 -11.40 17.04 -9.27
N ILE A 213 -10.77 15.97 -8.75
CA ILE A 213 -10.38 14.84 -9.61
C ILE A 213 -11.59 14.10 -10.19
N THR A 214 -12.73 14.06 -9.47
CA THR A 214 -13.98 13.49 -9.99
C THR A 214 -14.54 14.32 -11.14
N GLU A 215 -14.57 15.64 -11.01
CA GLU A 215 -15.02 16.56 -12.06
C GLU A 215 -14.10 16.49 -13.29
N VAL A 216 -12.78 16.43 -13.09
CA VAL A 216 -11.81 16.23 -14.19
C VAL A 216 -12.01 14.87 -14.87
N PHE A 217 -12.26 13.80 -14.12
CA PHE A 217 -12.54 12.46 -14.67
C PHE A 217 -13.78 12.49 -15.60
N HIS A 218 -14.86 13.16 -15.17
CA HIS A 218 -16.05 13.30 -16.02
C HIS A 218 -15.82 14.20 -17.25
N ALA A 219 -15.06 15.29 -17.10
CA ALA A 219 -14.64 16.13 -18.21
C ALA A 219 -13.78 15.35 -19.22
N LEU A 220 -12.84 14.51 -18.72
CA LEU A 220 -12.01 13.64 -19.57
C LEU A 220 -12.88 12.66 -20.38
N LYS A 221 -13.91 12.08 -19.76
CA LYS A 221 -14.88 11.24 -20.48
C LYS A 221 -15.54 11.98 -21.65
N ALA A 222 -15.89 13.24 -21.44
CA ALA A 222 -16.47 14.09 -22.50
C ALA A 222 -15.44 14.41 -23.61
N VAL A 223 -14.20 14.75 -23.24
CA VAL A 223 -13.09 15.00 -24.19
C VAL A 223 -12.83 13.78 -25.06
N LEU A 224 -12.75 12.58 -24.46
CA LEU A 224 -12.52 11.32 -25.19
C LEU A 224 -13.69 11.01 -26.14
N LYS A 225 -14.94 11.14 -25.69
CA LYS A 225 -16.14 10.96 -26.54
C LYS A 225 -16.15 11.90 -27.73
N LYS A 226 -15.81 13.18 -27.53
CA LYS A 226 -15.73 14.19 -28.60
C LYS A 226 -14.69 13.82 -29.66
N LYS A 227 -13.62 13.14 -29.26
CA LYS A 227 -12.57 12.61 -30.15
C LYS A 227 -12.95 11.26 -30.78
N GLY A 228 -14.12 10.70 -30.50
CA GLY A 228 -14.54 9.38 -30.98
C GLY A 228 -13.81 8.20 -30.33
N LEU A 229 -13.18 8.43 -29.17
CA LEU A 229 -12.39 7.42 -28.46
C LEU A 229 -13.23 6.66 -27.43
N SER A 230 -12.78 5.43 -27.12
CA SER A 230 -13.41 4.58 -26.08
C SER A 230 -13.38 5.25 -24.73
N THR A 231 -14.46 5.11 -23.98
CA THR A 231 -14.55 5.46 -22.55
C THR A 231 -14.79 4.26 -21.67
N ALA A 232 -14.48 3.04 -22.18
CA ALA A 232 -14.38 1.84 -21.37
C ALA A 232 -13.22 2.01 -20.36
N VAL A 233 -13.39 1.43 -19.17
CA VAL A 233 -12.40 1.52 -18.09
C VAL A 233 -11.62 0.23 -17.96
N GLY A 234 -10.35 0.34 -17.58
CA GLY A 234 -9.48 -0.78 -17.23
C GLY A 234 -9.71 -1.28 -15.81
N ASP A 235 -8.83 -2.17 -15.37
CA ASP A 235 -8.92 -2.85 -14.07
C ASP A 235 -8.88 -1.87 -12.89
N GLU A 236 -8.25 -0.71 -13.05
CA GLU A 236 -8.11 0.31 -12.01
C GLU A 236 -9.09 1.48 -12.14
N GLY A 237 -10.07 1.35 -13.05
CA GLY A 237 -11.16 2.31 -13.20
C GLY A 237 -10.82 3.53 -14.08
N GLY A 238 -9.57 3.71 -14.53
CA GLY A 238 -9.18 4.71 -15.52
C GLY A 238 -9.61 4.31 -16.94
N PHE A 239 -9.74 5.27 -17.86
CA PHE A 239 -10.10 5.01 -19.26
C PHE A 239 -8.96 4.31 -20.00
N ALA A 240 -9.29 3.50 -20.99
CA ALA A 240 -8.35 2.81 -21.88
C ALA A 240 -8.58 3.21 -23.35
N PRO A 241 -8.39 4.49 -23.72
CA PRO A 241 -8.58 4.96 -25.08
C PRO A 241 -7.39 4.61 -25.98
N LYS A 242 -7.61 4.38 -27.26
CA LYS A 242 -6.52 4.23 -28.24
C LYS A 242 -5.97 5.60 -28.62
N LEU A 243 -5.15 6.18 -27.75
CA LEU A 243 -4.38 7.41 -28.01
C LEU A 243 -3.03 7.05 -28.67
N GLU A 244 -2.47 7.97 -29.44
CA GLU A 244 -1.32 7.71 -30.31
C GLU A 244 0.03 7.79 -29.58
N SER A 245 0.09 8.50 -28.44
CA SER A 245 1.33 8.70 -27.66
C SER A 245 1.05 9.07 -26.22
N ALA A 246 2.09 9.05 -25.39
CA ALA A 246 2.04 9.54 -24.01
C ALA A 246 1.66 11.03 -23.95
N GLU A 247 2.20 11.84 -24.85
CA GLU A 247 1.87 13.27 -24.94
C GLU A 247 0.41 13.49 -25.31
N ALA A 248 -0.16 12.67 -26.22
CA ALA A 248 -1.59 12.76 -26.57
C ALA A 248 -2.49 12.44 -25.36
N ALA A 249 -2.07 11.52 -24.48
CA ALA A 249 -2.76 11.24 -23.23
C ALA A 249 -2.68 12.43 -22.27
N ILE A 250 -1.49 13.00 -22.09
CA ILE A 250 -1.27 14.19 -21.25
C ILE A 250 -2.11 15.37 -21.74
N GLU A 251 -2.10 15.66 -23.04
CA GLU A 251 -2.87 16.77 -23.62
C GLU A 251 -4.38 16.58 -23.45
N ALA A 252 -4.88 15.34 -23.56
CA ALA A 252 -6.30 15.04 -23.29
C ALA A 252 -6.68 15.30 -21.83
N ILE A 253 -5.81 14.94 -20.89
CA ILE A 253 -5.98 15.20 -19.46
C ILE A 253 -5.95 16.72 -19.19
N LEU A 254 -4.97 17.45 -19.74
CA LEU A 254 -4.86 18.90 -19.56
C LEU A 254 -6.07 19.66 -20.11
N GLN A 255 -6.62 19.19 -21.25
CA GLN A 255 -7.88 19.73 -21.77
C GLN A 255 -9.03 19.47 -20.79
N ALA A 256 -9.12 18.28 -20.21
CA ALA A 256 -10.14 17.93 -19.22
C ALA A 256 -10.02 18.77 -17.93
N VAL A 257 -8.80 18.99 -17.44
CA VAL A 257 -8.53 19.88 -16.29
C VAL A 257 -9.07 21.29 -16.56
N LYS A 258 -8.79 21.83 -17.76
CA LYS A 258 -9.28 23.14 -18.19
C LYS A 258 -10.80 23.18 -18.31
N ASP A 259 -11.40 22.15 -18.93
CA ASP A 259 -12.85 22.08 -19.16
C ASP A 259 -13.62 21.93 -17.83
N ALA A 260 -13.01 21.30 -16.82
CA ALA A 260 -13.52 21.20 -15.46
C ALA A 260 -13.33 22.49 -14.63
N GLY A 261 -12.67 23.52 -15.17
CA GLY A 261 -12.48 24.81 -14.52
C GLY A 261 -11.28 24.90 -13.58
N TYR A 262 -10.39 23.91 -13.58
CA TYR A 262 -9.18 23.89 -12.77
C TYR A 262 -7.94 24.34 -13.56
N LYS A 263 -6.86 24.68 -12.82
CA LYS A 263 -5.60 25.16 -13.40
C LYS A 263 -4.53 24.07 -13.24
N ALA A 264 -4.06 23.54 -14.38
CA ALA A 264 -2.91 22.63 -14.40
C ALA A 264 -1.64 23.34 -13.88
N GLY A 265 -0.85 22.62 -13.09
CA GLY A 265 0.35 23.19 -12.45
C GLY A 265 0.08 24.13 -11.27
N LYS A 266 -1.21 24.28 -10.87
CA LYS A 266 -1.59 25.02 -9.67
C LYS A 266 -2.54 24.23 -8.78
N ASP A 267 -3.70 23.82 -9.32
CA ASP A 267 -4.73 23.10 -8.61
C ASP A 267 -4.52 21.58 -8.78
N ILE A 268 -4.27 21.16 -10.04
CA ILE A 268 -4.06 19.78 -10.47
C ILE A 268 -2.69 19.65 -11.11
N PHE A 269 -1.96 18.65 -10.69
CA PHE A 269 -0.67 18.23 -11.25
C PHE A 269 -0.79 16.85 -11.87
N LEU A 270 0.26 16.41 -12.56
CA LEU A 270 0.32 15.10 -13.22
C LEU A 270 1.33 14.16 -12.53
N GLY A 271 1.01 12.88 -12.54
CA GLY A 271 1.93 11.79 -12.22
C GLY A 271 1.93 10.77 -13.34
N LEU A 272 3.04 10.08 -13.51
CA LEU A 272 3.20 8.99 -14.44
C LEU A 272 3.62 7.73 -13.69
N ASP A 273 3.00 6.60 -14.01
CA ASP A 273 3.57 5.29 -13.76
C ASP A 273 4.05 4.76 -15.12
N VAL A 274 5.36 4.62 -15.25
CA VAL A 274 5.98 4.26 -16.51
C VAL A 274 6.09 2.75 -16.65
N ALA A 275 6.31 2.03 -15.53
CA ALA A 275 6.57 0.59 -15.50
C ALA A 275 7.66 0.19 -16.51
N ALA A 276 8.81 0.87 -16.46
CA ALA A 276 9.83 0.78 -17.50
C ALA A 276 10.44 -0.62 -17.64
N SER A 277 10.31 -1.50 -16.64
CA SER A 277 10.72 -2.91 -16.73
C SER A 277 10.03 -3.64 -17.89
N GLU A 278 8.80 -3.27 -18.27
CA GLU A 278 8.02 -3.88 -19.34
C GLU A 278 8.63 -3.66 -20.75
N PHE A 279 9.42 -2.61 -20.93
CA PHE A 279 10.04 -2.29 -22.22
C PHE A 279 11.56 -2.26 -22.19
N VAL A 280 12.18 -2.87 -21.17
CA VAL A 280 13.63 -3.16 -21.19
C VAL A 280 13.95 -4.07 -22.39
N ASP A 281 14.98 -3.73 -23.13
CA ASP A 281 15.58 -4.58 -24.16
C ASP A 281 16.66 -5.46 -23.54
N LYS A 282 16.35 -6.73 -23.33
CA LYS A 282 17.27 -7.69 -22.69
C LYS A 282 18.55 -7.93 -23.50
N GLU A 283 18.56 -7.64 -24.82
CA GLU A 283 19.73 -7.85 -25.67
C GLU A 283 20.74 -6.69 -25.56
N SER A 284 20.23 -5.44 -25.60
CA SER A 284 21.08 -4.24 -25.55
C SER A 284 21.27 -3.67 -24.15
N GLY A 285 20.43 -4.05 -23.18
CA GLY A 285 20.38 -3.43 -21.86
C GLY A 285 19.76 -2.03 -21.86
N GLY A 286 19.19 -1.59 -23.00
CA GLY A 286 18.47 -0.33 -23.14
C GLY A 286 16.97 -0.51 -23.06
N TYR A 287 16.22 0.38 -23.71
CA TYR A 287 14.75 0.44 -23.67
C TYR A 287 14.18 0.51 -25.08
N ILE A 288 13.00 -0.08 -25.30
CA ILE A 288 12.31 -0.03 -26.58
C ILE A 288 10.85 0.37 -26.34
N PHE A 289 10.40 1.45 -26.94
CA PHE A 289 8.99 1.84 -26.97
C PHE A 289 8.21 0.94 -27.94
N LYS A 290 7.95 -0.31 -27.51
CA LYS A 290 7.44 -1.41 -28.33
C LYS A 290 6.02 -1.17 -28.85
N LYS A 291 5.18 -0.49 -28.04
CA LYS A 291 3.76 -0.29 -28.38
C LYS A 291 3.53 0.93 -29.25
N SER A 292 4.36 1.98 -29.12
CA SER A 292 4.19 3.24 -29.86
C SER A 292 5.07 3.30 -31.11
N THR A 293 6.33 3.64 -30.95
CA THR A 293 7.18 4.05 -32.08
C THR A 293 8.20 3.02 -32.50
N GLY A 294 8.44 1.99 -31.71
CA GLY A 294 9.59 1.08 -31.88
C GLY A 294 10.96 1.71 -31.60
N ARG A 295 10.98 2.94 -31.09
CA ARG A 295 12.22 3.69 -30.82
C ARG A 295 13.04 2.95 -29.76
N LYS A 296 14.34 2.73 -30.06
CA LYS A 296 15.31 2.21 -29.11
C LYS A 296 16.00 3.38 -28.42
N LEU A 297 16.20 3.24 -27.12
CA LEU A 297 16.80 4.25 -26.25
C LEU A 297 17.86 3.62 -25.35
N THR A 298 18.96 4.31 -25.18
CA THR A 298 19.86 4.07 -24.03
C THR A 298 19.24 4.59 -22.75
N GLY A 299 19.79 4.23 -21.58
CA GLY A 299 19.33 4.81 -20.30
C GLY A 299 19.40 6.34 -20.27
N ASP A 300 20.51 6.91 -20.79
CA ASP A 300 20.69 8.37 -20.83
C ASP A 300 19.66 9.07 -21.74
N GLU A 301 19.31 8.45 -22.88
CA GLU A 301 18.27 8.98 -23.78
C GLU A 301 16.87 8.89 -23.18
N LEU A 302 16.60 7.83 -22.41
CA LEU A 302 15.34 7.71 -21.65
C LEU A 302 15.23 8.79 -20.57
N VAL A 303 16.30 9.04 -19.81
CA VAL A 303 16.36 10.14 -18.84
C VAL A 303 16.18 11.50 -19.54
N GLY A 304 16.82 11.70 -20.69
CA GLY A 304 16.61 12.91 -21.51
C GLY A 304 15.15 13.13 -21.90
N PHE A 305 14.47 12.05 -22.30
CA PHE A 305 13.05 12.10 -22.64
C PHE A 305 12.17 12.54 -21.44
N TYR A 306 12.45 12.03 -20.22
CA TYR A 306 11.73 12.50 -19.02
C TYR A 306 12.02 13.97 -18.69
N VAL A 307 13.26 14.42 -18.87
CA VAL A 307 13.62 15.83 -18.66
C VAL A 307 12.81 16.74 -19.58
N GLU A 308 12.63 16.37 -20.86
CA GLU A 308 11.79 17.10 -21.80
C GLU A 308 10.32 17.11 -21.40
N LEU A 309 9.75 15.96 -21.00
CA LEU A 309 8.36 15.87 -20.55
C LEU A 309 8.09 16.73 -19.31
N VAL A 310 8.96 16.64 -18.29
CA VAL A 310 8.85 17.42 -17.05
C VAL A 310 9.04 18.91 -17.33
N GLY A 311 9.87 19.27 -18.30
CA GLY A 311 10.04 20.67 -18.73
C GLY A 311 8.82 21.24 -19.45
N LYS A 312 8.03 20.40 -20.10
CA LYS A 312 6.87 20.81 -20.92
C LYS A 312 5.54 20.76 -20.16
N TYR A 313 5.38 19.81 -19.24
CA TYR A 313 4.13 19.50 -18.57
C TYR A 313 4.25 19.61 -17.04
N PRO A 314 3.16 19.85 -16.30
CA PRO A 314 3.18 19.97 -14.84
C PRO A 314 3.26 18.58 -14.16
N ILE A 315 4.25 17.78 -14.54
CA ILE A 315 4.52 16.46 -13.97
C ILE A 315 5.33 16.66 -12.70
N ILE A 316 4.86 16.11 -11.59
CA ILE A 316 5.50 16.20 -10.28
C ILE A 316 5.89 14.84 -9.69
N SER A 317 5.54 13.74 -10.37
CA SER A 317 5.89 12.39 -9.93
C SER A 317 6.07 11.46 -11.12
N ILE A 318 7.13 10.65 -11.10
CA ILE A 318 7.37 9.54 -12.03
C ILE A 318 7.64 8.28 -11.20
N GLU A 319 6.82 7.26 -11.40
CA GLU A 319 6.96 5.94 -10.81
C GLU A 319 7.59 5.01 -11.82
N ASP A 320 8.54 4.18 -11.35
CA ASP A 320 9.27 3.18 -12.12
C ASP A 320 9.75 3.66 -13.49
N GLY A 321 10.40 4.82 -13.48
CA GLY A 321 10.94 5.46 -14.69
C GLY A 321 12.09 4.68 -15.34
N CYS A 322 12.68 3.69 -14.66
CA CYS A 322 13.73 2.80 -15.17
C CYS A 322 13.43 1.36 -14.78
N GLY A 323 14.07 0.40 -15.44
CA GLY A 323 13.94 -1.01 -15.09
C GLY A 323 14.39 -1.31 -13.66
N GLU A 324 13.74 -2.26 -13.00
CA GLU A 324 13.96 -2.62 -11.58
C GLU A 324 15.41 -3.02 -11.25
N ASN A 325 16.14 -3.52 -12.23
CA ASN A 325 17.54 -3.93 -12.09
C ASN A 325 18.55 -2.89 -12.64
N ASP A 326 18.09 -1.80 -13.27
CA ASP A 326 18.97 -0.78 -13.88
C ASP A 326 19.28 0.38 -12.91
N TRP A 327 19.96 0.05 -11.81
CA TRP A 327 20.37 1.01 -10.77
C TRP A 327 21.21 2.17 -11.30
N LYS A 328 21.94 1.96 -12.40
CA LYS A 328 22.76 2.99 -13.04
C LYS A 328 21.89 4.08 -13.68
N THR A 329 20.90 3.69 -14.46
CA THR A 329 19.97 4.64 -15.08
C THR A 329 19.08 5.31 -14.04
N TRP A 330 18.64 4.59 -12.99
CA TRP A 330 17.95 5.16 -11.85
C TRP A 330 18.78 6.26 -11.16
N LYS A 331 20.08 6.04 -10.96
CA LYS A 331 20.96 7.07 -10.39
C LYS A 331 21.04 8.30 -11.29
N ALA A 332 21.22 8.11 -12.60
CA ALA A 332 21.24 9.22 -13.57
C ALA A 332 19.91 10.00 -13.59
N LEU A 333 18.76 9.31 -13.52
CA LEU A 333 17.44 9.91 -13.41
C LEU A 333 17.32 10.74 -12.12
N THR A 334 17.76 10.19 -10.99
CA THR A 334 17.70 10.87 -9.69
C THR A 334 18.55 12.13 -9.67
N ASP A 335 19.77 12.06 -10.22
CA ASP A 335 20.65 13.23 -10.30
C ASP A 335 20.08 14.35 -11.17
N LYS A 336 19.29 14.03 -12.20
CA LYS A 336 18.70 15.01 -13.12
C LYS A 336 17.38 15.59 -12.61
N LEU A 337 16.52 14.79 -12.03
CA LEU A 337 15.13 15.16 -11.72
C LEU A 337 14.77 15.07 -10.23
N GLY A 338 15.52 14.33 -9.40
CA GLY A 338 15.16 14.08 -8.00
C GLY A 338 15.07 15.33 -7.12
N GLY A 339 15.77 16.42 -7.48
CA GLY A 339 15.62 17.72 -6.82
C GLY A 339 14.43 18.57 -7.30
N LYS A 340 13.66 18.10 -8.30
CA LYS A 340 12.55 18.84 -8.92
C LYS A 340 11.21 18.14 -8.77
N ILE A 341 11.21 16.81 -8.88
CA ILE A 341 10.01 15.97 -8.83
C ILE A 341 10.23 14.75 -7.95
N GLN A 342 9.14 14.11 -7.60
CA GLN A 342 9.14 12.83 -6.92
C GLN A 342 9.48 11.70 -7.91
N LEU A 343 10.42 10.83 -7.52
CA LEU A 343 10.79 9.62 -8.24
C LEU A 343 10.47 8.43 -7.35
N VAL A 344 9.45 7.67 -7.72
CA VAL A 344 8.90 6.59 -6.92
C VAL A 344 9.43 5.24 -7.39
N GLY A 345 10.03 4.47 -6.49
CA GLY A 345 10.37 3.07 -6.76
C GLY A 345 9.25 2.15 -6.30
N ASP A 346 8.63 1.44 -7.24
CA ASP A 346 7.68 0.33 -7.02
C ASP A 346 8.42 -1.00 -7.12
N ASP A 347 8.63 -1.53 -8.32
CA ASP A 347 9.37 -2.78 -8.55
C ASP A 347 10.84 -2.66 -8.10
N LEU A 348 11.39 -1.44 -8.09
CA LEU A 348 12.74 -1.17 -7.58
C LEU A 348 12.89 -1.54 -6.10
N PHE A 349 11.88 -1.29 -5.27
CA PHE A 349 11.94 -1.43 -3.81
C PHE A 349 11.03 -2.54 -3.25
N VAL A 350 9.97 -2.92 -3.97
CA VAL A 350 9.00 -3.97 -3.62
C VAL A 350 8.53 -3.93 -2.15
N THR A 351 8.38 -2.71 -1.59
CA THR A 351 8.03 -2.49 -0.17
C THR A 351 9.02 -3.13 0.82
N ASN A 352 10.24 -3.43 0.39
CA ASN A 352 11.23 -4.17 1.17
C ASN A 352 12.33 -3.24 1.71
N VAL A 353 12.49 -3.20 3.03
CA VAL A 353 13.49 -2.36 3.73
C VAL A 353 14.92 -2.58 3.24
N LYS A 354 15.29 -3.80 2.80
CA LYS A 354 16.63 -4.09 2.27
C LYS A 354 16.90 -3.35 0.95
N PHE A 355 15.93 -3.38 0.03
CA PHE A 355 16.05 -2.68 -1.25
C PHE A 355 15.91 -1.16 -1.08
N LEU A 356 15.02 -0.72 -0.19
CA LEU A 356 14.90 0.70 0.14
C LEU A 356 16.22 1.24 0.75
N GLN A 357 16.81 0.52 1.71
CA GLN A 357 18.10 0.91 2.30
C GLN A 357 19.20 1.01 1.22
N LYS A 358 19.26 0.05 0.30
CA LYS A 358 20.19 0.11 -0.84
C LYS A 358 19.97 1.37 -1.68
N GLY A 359 18.71 1.76 -1.93
CA GLY A 359 18.37 2.99 -2.65
C GLY A 359 18.84 4.24 -1.91
N ILE A 360 18.61 4.29 -0.60
CA ILE A 360 19.03 5.37 0.29
C ILE A 360 20.55 5.51 0.26
N ASP A 361 21.28 4.41 0.45
CA ASP A 361 22.76 4.40 0.47
C ASP A 361 23.38 4.86 -0.85
N GLN A 362 22.72 4.59 -1.97
CA GLN A 362 23.16 4.98 -3.31
C GLN A 362 22.60 6.33 -3.79
N GLY A 363 21.68 6.93 -3.05
CA GLY A 363 20.99 8.15 -3.45
C GLY A 363 20.19 7.95 -4.74
N VAL A 364 19.37 6.88 -4.79
CA VAL A 364 18.56 6.46 -5.92
C VAL A 364 17.08 6.59 -5.57
N ALA A 365 16.28 7.23 -6.42
CA ALA A 365 14.90 7.65 -6.16
C ALA A 365 14.80 8.65 -4.99
N ASN A 366 13.60 9.02 -4.57
CA ASN A 366 13.32 9.84 -3.38
C ASN A 366 11.95 9.53 -2.78
N SER A 367 11.33 8.43 -3.24
CA SER A 367 10.03 7.96 -2.78
C SER A 367 9.91 6.46 -2.97
N ILE A 368 9.14 5.80 -2.11
CA ILE A 368 8.77 4.40 -2.23
C ILE A 368 7.28 4.26 -2.48
N LEU A 369 6.88 3.34 -3.37
CA LEU A 369 5.51 2.84 -3.42
C LEU A 369 5.36 1.72 -2.39
N VAL A 370 4.31 1.77 -1.58
CA VAL A 370 4.08 0.82 -0.49
C VAL A 370 2.84 0.00 -0.79
N LYS A 371 3.04 -1.27 -1.09
CA LYS A 371 2.00 -2.26 -1.38
C LYS A 371 2.05 -3.36 -0.31
N VAL A 372 1.05 -3.43 0.54
CA VAL A 372 1.02 -4.33 1.71
C VAL A 372 1.31 -5.80 1.36
N ASN A 373 0.89 -6.26 0.18
CA ASN A 373 1.08 -7.64 -0.24
C ASN A 373 2.44 -7.94 -0.89
N GLN A 374 3.22 -6.91 -1.29
CA GLN A 374 4.59 -7.11 -1.80
C GLN A 374 5.52 -7.63 -0.72
N ILE A 375 5.27 -7.26 0.54
CA ILE A 375 6.06 -7.69 1.69
C ILE A 375 5.31 -8.72 2.56
N GLY A 376 3.99 -8.59 2.73
CA GLY A 376 3.12 -9.63 3.25
C GLY A 376 2.85 -9.61 4.74
N SER A 377 3.17 -8.54 5.48
CA SER A 377 2.72 -8.26 6.84
C SER A 377 2.53 -6.77 7.08
N LEU A 378 1.71 -6.42 8.07
CA LEU A 378 1.50 -5.03 8.48
C LEU A 378 2.77 -4.44 9.10
N THR A 379 3.44 -5.18 9.98
CA THR A 379 4.68 -4.75 10.63
C THR A 379 5.74 -4.36 9.61
N GLU A 380 6.08 -5.24 8.67
CA GLU A 380 7.09 -4.93 7.64
C GLU A 380 6.65 -3.79 6.72
N THR A 381 5.34 -3.64 6.48
CA THR A 381 4.79 -2.49 5.74
C THR A 381 5.04 -1.17 6.46
N LEU A 382 4.80 -1.14 7.78
CA LEU A 382 5.04 0.05 8.60
C LEU A 382 6.54 0.35 8.70
N ASP A 383 7.40 -0.67 8.87
CA ASP A 383 8.87 -0.53 8.88
C ASP A 383 9.38 0.11 7.58
N ALA A 384 8.83 -0.26 6.42
CA ALA A 384 9.21 0.33 5.14
C ALA A 384 8.81 1.82 5.04
N VAL A 385 7.64 2.20 5.57
CA VAL A 385 7.20 3.59 5.62
C VAL A 385 8.07 4.41 6.57
N GLU A 386 8.36 3.88 7.76
CA GLU A 386 9.21 4.53 8.76
C GLU A 386 10.62 4.75 8.22
N LEU A 387 11.24 3.71 7.65
CA LEU A 387 12.57 3.82 7.05
C LEU A 387 12.62 4.91 5.95
N ALA A 388 11.59 4.97 5.09
CA ALA A 388 11.50 6.01 4.07
C ALA A 388 11.46 7.42 4.69
N GLN A 389 10.55 7.64 5.66
CA GLN A 389 10.33 8.93 6.28
C GLN A 389 11.55 9.42 7.07
N ASP A 390 12.25 8.53 7.77
CA ASP A 390 13.45 8.81 8.53
C ASP A 390 14.63 9.24 7.64
N ASN A 391 14.62 8.82 6.38
CA ASN A 391 15.65 9.15 5.41
C ASN A 391 15.21 10.20 4.38
N ALA A 392 14.19 10.99 4.68
CA ALA A 392 13.64 12.05 3.83
C ALA A 392 13.10 11.57 2.47
N TYR A 393 12.81 10.27 2.34
CA TYR A 393 12.01 9.74 1.24
C TYR A 393 10.53 9.92 1.56
N THR A 394 9.72 10.13 0.54
CA THR A 394 8.26 10.07 0.69
C THR A 394 7.76 8.62 0.53
N ALA A 395 6.57 8.35 1.05
CA ALA A 395 5.90 7.07 0.88
C ALA A 395 4.53 7.29 0.22
N VAL A 396 4.22 6.49 -0.79
CA VAL A 396 2.93 6.46 -1.46
C VAL A 396 2.24 5.15 -1.12
N ILE A 397 1.19 5.18 -0.32
CA ILE A 397 0.42 3.96 -0.01
C ILE A 397 -0.39 3.57 -1.22
N SER A 398 -0.29 2.32 -1.67
CA SER A 398 -0.82 1.89 -2.96
C SER A 398 -1.72 0.67 -2.88
N HIS A 399 -2.71 0.65 -3.79
CA HIS A 399 -3.50 -0.52 -4.13
C HIS A 399 -2.72 -1.50 -5.03
N ARG A 400 -3.41 -2.57 -5.45
CA ARG A 400 -2.97 -3.46 -6.54
C ARG A 400 -4.03 -3.50 -7.65
N SER A 401 -3.68 -4.13 -8.79
CA SER A 401 -4.61 -4.29 -9.92
C SER A 401 -5.84 -5.12 -9.54
N GLY A 402 -5.66 -6.21 -8.77
CA GLY A 402 -6.74 -7.00 -8.17
C GLY A 402 -7.02 -6.53 -6.75
N GLU A 403 -8.14 -5.85 -6.57
CA GLU A 403 -8.57 -5.31 -5.28
C GLU A 403 -9.88 -5.93 -4.82
N THR A 404 -10.24 -5.64 -3.58
CA THR A 404 -11.54 -5.95 -2.99
C THR A 404 -12.17 -4.68 -2.44
N GLU A 405 -13.33 -4.77 -1.78
CA GLU A 405 -13.93 -3.66 -1.04
C GLU A 405 -13.15 -3.29 0.24
N ASP A 406 -12.14 -4.06 0.64
CA ASP A 406 -11.29 -3.74 1.79
C ASP A 406 -10.61 -2.37 1.63
N ALA A 407 -10.72 -1.52 2.65
CA ALA A 407 -10.23 -0.15 2.63
C ALA A 407 -9.03 0.09 3.58
N THR A 408 -8.38 -0.96 4.07
CA THR A 408 -7.30 -0.88 5.07
C THR A 408 -6.18 0.07 4.66
N ILE A 409 -5.82 0.13 3.37
CA ILE A 409 -4.77 1.03 2.88
C ILE A 409 -5.10 2.51 3.07
N ALA A 410 -6.39 2.88 3.10
CA ALA A 410 -6.80 4.24 3.43
C ALA A 410 -6.48 4.58 4.89
N ASP A 411 -6.77 3.66 5.82
CA ASP A 411 -6.44 3.81 7.25
C ASP A 411 -4.93 3.84 7.46
N ILE A 412 -4.15 2.95 6.80
CA ILE A 412 -2.68 2.94 6.86
C ILE A 412 -2.10 4.28 6.38
N SER A 413 -2.62 4.85 5.29
CA SER A 413 -2.10 6.11 4.76
C SER A 413 -2.22 7.29 5.73
N VAL A 414 -3.31 7.33 6.50
CA VAL A 414 -3.53 8.35 7.54
C VAL A 414 -2.77 8.00 8.81
N ALA A 415 -2.73 6.73 9.20
CA ALA A 415 -2.01 6.25 10.38
C ALA A 415 -0.53 6.64 10.36
N THR A 416 0.10 6.44 9.21
CA THR A 416 1.53 6.75 8.99
C THR A 416 1.81 8.20 8.63
N ASN A 417 0.76 9.04 8.46
CA ASN A 417 0.88 10.37 7.89
C ASN A 417 1.69 10.39 6.57
N ALA A 418 1.57 9.34 5.76
CA ALA A 418 2.33 9.18 4.51
C ALA A 418 2.11 10.33 3.52
N GLY A 419 0.93 10.95 3.59
CA GLY A 419 0.59 12.15 2.82
C GLY A 419 0.20 11.89 1.37
N GLN A 420 0.29 10.64 0.88
CA GLN A 420 -0.03 10.26 -0.49
C GLN A 420 -0.70 8.89 -0.55
N ILE A 421 -1.62 8.71 -1.50
CA ILE A 421 -2.25 7.42 -1.79
C ILE A 421 -2.47 7.26 -3.30
N LYS A 422 -2.08 6.11 -3.84
CA LYS A 422 -2.37 5.67 -5.21
C LYS A 422 -3.39 4.53 -5.12
N THR A 423 -4.66 4.80 -5.45
CA THR A 423 -5.74 3.81 -5.28
C THR A 423 -6.70 3.74 -6.46
N GLY A 424 -6.15 3.92 -7.67
CA GLY A 424 -6.88 3.85 -8.92
C GLY A 424 -7.73 5.10 -9.19
N SER A 425 -8.76 4.93 -10.02
CA SER A 425 -9.60 6.02 -10.52
C SER A 425 -10.86 6.22 -9.68
N LEU A 426 -11.75 7.10 -10.18
CA LEU A 426 -13.02 7.52 -9.56
C LEU A 426 -14.20 6.61 -9.98
N SER A 427 -13.91 5.41 -10.45
CA SER A 427 -14.89 4.40 -10.84
C SER A 427 -14.44 3.02 -10.37
N ARG A 428 -15.37 2.05 -10.30
CA ARG A 428 -15.25 0.72 -9.70
C ARG A 428 -15.22 0.80 -8.16
N THR A 429 -16.09 0.04 -7.52
CA THR A 429 -16.31 0.10 -6.06
C THR A 429 -15.05 -0.29 -5.27
N ASP A 430 -14.25 -1.22 -5.79
CA ASP A 430 -12.97 -1.65 -5.22
C ASP A 430 -11.96 -0.48 -5.07
N ARG A 431 -12.05 0.55 -5.91
CA ARG A 431 -11.25 1.79 -5.82
C ARG A 431 -11.95 2.83 -4.96
N VAL A 432 -13.22 3.10 -5.25
CA VAL A 432 -14.01 4.14 -4.57
C VAL A 432 -14.17 3.86 -3.07
N ALA A 433 -14.16 2.60 -2.65
CA ALA A 433 -14.21 2.22 -1.23
C ALA A 433 -13.12 2.91 -0.39
N LYS A 434 -11.88 3.01 -0.91
CA LYS A 434 -10.74 3.65 -0.25
C LYS A 434 -10.94 5.16 -0.15
N TYR A 435 -11.41 5.81 -1.22
CA TYR A 435 -11.75 7.24 -1.20
C TYR A 435 -12.89 7.56 -0.21
N ASN A 436 -13.92 6.71 -0.18
CA ASN A 436 -15.02 6.85 0.78
C ASN A 436 -14.54 6.68 2.23
N GLN A 437 -13.60 5.77 2.49
CA GLN A 437 -13.01 5.62 3.81
C GLN A 437 -12.24 6.88 4.22
N LEU A 438 -11.46 7.48 3.33
CA LEU A 438 -10.75 8.74 3.59
C LEU A 438 -11.70 9.91 3.88
N LEU A 439 -12.88 9.98 3.22
CA LEU A 439 -13.92 10.95 3.56
C LEU A 439 -14.47 10.75 4.98
N ARG A 440 -14.69 9.49 5.41
CA ARG A 440 -15.10 9.19 6.79
C ARG A 440 -14.04 9.60 7.80
N ILE A 441 -12.75 9.34 7.48
CA ILE A 441 -11.62 9.74 8.33
C ILE A 441 -11.53 11.27 8.40
N GLU A 442 -11.67 11.99 7.27
CA GLU A 442 -11.73 13.45 7.26
C GLU A 442 -12.83 13.99 8.18
N GLN A 443 -14.01 13.37 8.15
CA GLN A 443 -15.13 13.73 9.03
C GLN A 443 -14.80 13.49 10.51
N ILE A 444 -14.17 12.35 10.85
CA ILE A 444 -13.75 12.02 12.23
C ILE A 444 -12.72 13.03 12.75
N LEU A 445 -11.77 13.41 11.91
CA LEU A 445 -10.70 14.38 12.27
C LEU A 445 -11.25 15.82 12.36
N GLY A 446 -12.25 16.16 11.56
CA GLY A 446 -12.87 17.48 11.52
C GLY A 446 -11.82 18.58 11.26
N LYS A 447 -11.81 19.62 12.09
CA LYS A 447 -10.87 20.75 11.97
C LYS A 447 -9.40 20.39 12.20
N ASN A 448 -9.10 19.20 12.73
CA ASN A 448 -7.76 18.72 12.96
C ASN A 448 -7.19 17.98 11.73
N ALA A 449 -8.01 17.74 10.70
CA ALA A 449 -7.55 17.15 9.45
C ALA A 449 -6.57 18.09 8.76
N LEU A 450 -5.40 17.56 8.42
CA LEU A 450 -4.44 18.23 7.54
C LEU A 450 -4.52 17.54 6.17
N TYR A 451 -4.39 18.30 5.11
CA TYR A 451 -4.38 17.76 3.74
C TYR A 451 -3.06 18.06 3.06
N GLY A 452 -2.52 17.07 2.40
CA GLY A 452 -1.25 17.18 1.72
C GLY A 452 -0.08 16.81 2.63
N GLY A 453 0.72 15.90 2.13
CA GLY A 453 1.98 15.51 2.71
C GLY A 453 3.15 16.22 2.03
N LYS A 454 4.36 15.81 2.41
CA LYS A 454 5.57 16.11 1.65
C LYS A 454 5.45 15.39 0.29
N MET A 455 5.61 16.13 -0.77
CA MET A 455 5.71 15.68 -2.17
C MET A 455 6.86 16.42 -2.82
#